data_0dd2a8ab6e7bf435d32121598a3dd916
#
_entry.id   0dd2a8ab6e7bf435d32121598a3dd916
#
_cell.length_a   1.000
_cell.length_b   1.000
_cell.length_c   1.000
_cell.angle_alpha   90.00
_cell.angle_beta   90.00
_cell.angle_gamma   90.00
#
_symmetry.space_group_name_H-M   'P 1'
#
loop_
_entity.id
_entity.type
_entity.pdbx_description
1 polymer ?
#
loop_
_entity_poly.entity_id
_entity_poly.type
_entity_poly.pdbx_seq_one_letter_code
_entity_poly.pdbx_strand_id
1 'polypeptide(L)'
;TKLLFHEMVGEQDAPFVFERAGAQLRHILIDEFQDTARLQWNNIKSLLLNNLAEGNTCLLVGDVKQSIYRWNGGDWNILQNIEKEYPAARVNSLRENYRSGQHIIDFNNAFFPAAAQMLDRLDTDETDAAAHLLQDIYADVSQVCPRKTADGYVSVTLHDAETDVLDAEAEASLYQQIQMLRQTGVAYTDMAILVRR
;
A
#
# COMPACT_ATOMS: atom_id res chain seq x y z
N THR A 1 18.56 10.16 15.21
CA THR A 1 19.48 9.67 14.14
C THR A 1 19.06 10.22 12.78
N LYS A 2 17.76 10.20 12.41
CA LYS A 2 17.25 10.70 11.12
C LYS A 2 17.46 12.22 10.93
N LEU A 3 17.19 13.01 11.96
CA LEU A 3 17.40 14.47 11.98
C LEU A 3 18.88 14.84 11.93
N LEU A 4 19.72 14.13 12.69
CA LEU A 4 21.17 14.39 12.73
C LEU A 4 21.82 14.14 11.36
N PHE A 5 21.34 13.14 10.63
CA PHE A 5 21.83 12.84 9.28
C PHE A 5 21.44 13.94 8.28
N HIS A 6 20.21 14.47 8.41
CA HIS A 6 19.73 15.57 7.58
C HIS A 6 20.47 16.90 7.88
N GLU A 7 20.76 17.19 9.14
CA GLU A 7 21.55 18.38 9.54
C GLU A 7 23.02 18.28 9.11
N MET A 8 23.60 17.05 9.05
CA MET A 8 24.97 16.83 8.62
C MET A 8 25.15 16.83 7.10
N VAL A 9 24.08 16.51 6.36
CA VAL A 9 24.05 16.39 4.90
C VAL A 9 23.23 17.53 4.35
N GLY A 10 23.44 18.76 4.52
CA GLY A 10 22.67 19.84 3.88
C GLY A 10 22.30 19.54 2.43
N GLU A 11 21.37 20.24 1.83
CA GLU A 11 20.79 19.91 0.50
C GLU A 11 21.82 19.72 -0.62
N GLN A 12 23.09 20.08 -0.41
CA GLN A 12 24.18 19.99 -1.39
C GLN A 12 25.24 18.93 -1.10
N ASP A 13 25.28 18.35 0.10
CA ASP A 13 26.41 17.48 0.53
C ASP A 13 26.11 15.97 0.56
N ALA A 14 24.93 15.53 0.11
CA ALA A 14 24.60 14.12 0.01
C ALA A 14 25.67 13.29 -0.78
N PRO A 15 26.22 13.79 -1.91
CA PRO A 15 27.27 13.08 -2.65
C PRO A 15 28.51 12.78 -1.81
N PHE A 16 28.92 13.69 -0.93
CA PHE A 16 30.13 13.55 -0.12
C PHE A 16 30.05 12.41 0.89
N VAL A 17 28.88 12.19 1.51
CA VAL A 17 28.70 11.07 2.46
C VAL A 17 28.77 9.73 1.76
N PHE A 18 28.20 9.62 0.56
CA PHE A 18 28.20 8.38 -0.23
C PHE A 18 29.57 8.12 -0.87
N GLU A 19 30.26 9.16 -1.34
CA GLU A 19 31.63 9.08 -1.84
C GLU A 19 32.58 8.58 -0.73
N ARG A 20 32.44 9.10 0.48
CA ARG A 20 33.24 8.71 1.65
C ARG A 20 32.91 7.30 2.15
N ALA A 21 31.68 6.82 1.96
CA ALA A 21 31.29 5.45 2.26
C ALA A 21 31.87 4.43 1.27
N GLY A 22 32.45 4.89 0.15
CA GLY A 22 33.07 4.03 -0.87
C GLY A 22 32.08 3.10 -1.58
N ALA A 23 30.79 3.36 -1.44
CA ALA A 23 29.75 2.51 -1.97
C ALA A 23 29.43 2.91 -3.42
N GLN A 24 29.95 2.19 -4.38
CA GLN A 24 29.48 2.24 -5.77
C GLN A 24 28.23 1.37 -5.90
N LEU A 25 27.06 1.99 -5.79
CA LEU A 25 25.79 1.30 -6.01
C LEU A 25 25.45 1.37 -7.49
N ARG A 26 25.40 0.22 -8.17
CA ARG A 26 25.02 0.15 -9.59
C ARG A 26 23.53 -0.10 -9.79
N HIS A 27 22.91 -0.81 -8.85
CA HIS A 27 21.50 -1.15 -8.90
C HIS A 27 20.88 -0.86 -7.56
N ILE A 28 19.85 0.00 -7.53
CA ILE A 28 19.14 0.38 -6.31
C ILE A 28 17.72 -0.12 -6.43
N LEU A 29 17.31 -0.97 -5.48
CA LEU A 29 15.96 -1.49 -5.38
C LEU A 29 15.39 -1.05 -4.03
N ILE A 30 14.20 -0.45 -4.04
CA ILE A 30 13.47 -0.06 -2.84
C ILE A 30 12.09 -0.67 -2.93
N ASP A 31 11.76 -1.49 -1.94
CA ASP A 31 10.44 -2.11 -1.77
C ASP A 31 9.62 -1.36 -0.73
N GLU A 32 8.30 -1.56 -0.73
CA GLU A 32 7.33 -0.89 0.16
C GLU A 32 7.48 0.64 0.15
N PHE A 33 7.72 1.19 -1.04
CA PHE A 33 8.09 2.60 -1.21
C PHE A 33 6.99 3.57 -0.75
N GLN A 34 5.70 3.17 -0.72
CA GLN A 34 4.58 3.95 -0.22
C GLN A 34 4.72 4.34 1.26
N ASP A 35 5.53 3.60 2.03
CA ASP A 35 5.76 3.87 3.45
C ASP A 35 6.99 4.76 3.71
N THR A 36 7.64 5.22 2.65
CA THR A 36 8.81 6.10 2.73
C THR A 36 8.40 7.48 3.23
N ALA A 37 9.07 7.97 4.29
CA ALA A 37 8.86 9.32 4.76
C ALA A 37 9.56 10.35 3.86
N ARG A 38 9.00 11.58 3.77
CA ARG A 38 9.59 12.68 2.98
C ARG A 38 11.07 12.92 3.30
N LEU A 39 11.44 12.88 4.57
CA LEU A 39 12.82 13.03 4.98
C LEU A 39 13.72 11.89 4.49
N GLN A 40 13.21 10.66 4.51
CA GLN A 40 13.95 9.51 3.97
C GLN A 40 14.15 9.66 2.46
N TRP A 41 13.08 10.04 1.75
CA TRP A 41 13.14 10.30 0.32
C TRP A 41 14.18 11.37 -0.02
N ASN A 42 14.16 12.51 0.63
CA ASN A 42 15.12 13.58 0.39
C ASN A 42 16.56 13.13 0.59
N ASN A 43 16.82 12.26 1.58
CA ASN A 43 18.15 11.71 1.84
C ASN A 43 18.65 10.76 0.76
N ILE A 44 17.77 9.96 0.13
CA ILE A 44 18.17 8.95 -0.87
C ILE A 44 18.02 9.44 -2.30
N LYS A 45 17.20 10.47 -2.54
CA LYS A 45 16.88 11.02 -3.87
C LYS A 45 18.14 11.40 -4.65
N SER A 46 19.06 12.14 -4.02
CA SER A 46 20.31 12.57 -4.65
C SER A 46 21.18 11.39 -5.07
N LEU A 47 21.26 10.35 -4.24
CA LEU A 47 21.95 9.11 -4.54
C LEU A 47 21.34 8.40 -5.76
N LEU A 48 20.01 8.31 -5.81
CA LEU A 48 19.30 7.70 -6.94
C LEU A 48 19.54 8.44 -8.24
N LEU A 49 19.46 9.78 -8.20
CA LEU A 49 19.68 10.62 -9.38
C LEU A 49 21.11 10.52 -9.90
N ASN A 50 22.12 10.52 -9.02
CA ASN A 50 23.50 10.31 -9.41
C ASN A 50 23.72 8.93 -10.03
N ASN A 51 23.16 7.89 -9.42
CA ASN A 51 23.22 6.52 -9.94
C ASN A 51 22.64 6.44 -11.37
N LEU A 52 21.46 7.03 -11.58
CA LEU A 52 20.82 7.07 -12.90
C LEU A 52 21.64 7.89 -13.91
N ALA A 53 22.25 9.01 -13.49
CA ALA A 53 23.12 9.83 -14.35
C ALA A 53 24.38 9.08 -14.82
N GLU A 54 24.88 8.13 -14.03
CA GLU A 54 25.97 7.23 -14.40
C GLU A 54 25.54 6.08 -15.31
N GLY A 55 24.28 6.02 -15.72
CA GLY A 55 23.74 4.95 -16.58
C GLY A 55 23.38 3.66 -15.83
N ASN A 56 23.33 3.73 -14.50
CA ASN A 56 22.92 2.61 -13.65
C ASN A 56 21.38 2.54 -13.53
N THR A 57 20.86 1.62 -12.72
CA THR A 57 19.39 1.35 -12.64
C THR A 57 18.82 1.57 -11.25
N CYS A 58 17.59 2.01 -11.22
CA CYS A 58 16.78 2.10 -10.00
C CYS A 58 15.41 1.45 -10.22
N LEU A 59 14.95 0.70 -9.24
CA LEU A 59 13.61 0.12 -9.18
C LEU A 59 12.96 0.51 -7.85
N LEU A 60 11.80 1.16 -7.94
CA LEU A 60 10.93 1.44 -6.81
C LEU A 60 9.70 0.54 -6.93
N VAL A 61 9.38 -0.19 -5.87
CA VAL A 61 8.21 -1.07 -5.80
C VAL A 61 7.34 -0.63 -4.64
N GLY A 62 6.04 -0.54 -4.86
CA GLY A 62 5.10 -0.15 -3.81
C GLY A 62 3.67 -0.08 -4.33
N ASP A 63 2.74 0.05 -3.41
CA ASP A 63 1.33 0.20 -3.69
C ASP A 63 0.73 1.27 -2.76
N VAL A 64 0.30 2.40 -3.32
CA VAL A 64 -0.27 3.52 -2.55
C VAL A 64 -1.46 3.09 -1.69
N LYS A 65 -2.21 2.07 -2.12
CA LYS A 65 -3.37 1.52 -1.39
C LYS A 65 -2.99 0.77 -0.11
N GLN A 66 -1.72 0.34 0.00
CA GLN A 66 -1.17 -0.38 1.16
C GLN A 66 -0.47 0.54 2.15
N SER A 67 -0.49 1.85 1.95
CA SER A 67 0.15 2.81 2.87
C SER A 67 -0.61 2.86 4.20
N ILE A 68 -0.03 2.29 5.25
CA ILE A 68 -0.58 2.24 6.60
C ILE A 68 0.30 2.95 7.65
N TYR A 69 1.45 3.47 7.25
CA TYR A 69 2.44 4.09 8.14
C TYR A 69 2.44 5.62 8.12
N ARG A 70 1.32 6.27 7.76
CA ARG A 70 1.17 7.73 7.78
C ARG A 70 1.47 8.31 9.17
N TRP A 71 1.08 7.63 10.24
CA TRP A 71 1.36 8.02 11.62
C TRP A 71 2.86 8.02 11.95
N ASN A 72 3.68 7.28 11.20
CA ASN A 72 5.14 7.24 11.32
C ASN A 72 5.86 8.10 10.25
N GLY A 73 5.13 8.98 9.57
CA GLY A 73 5.65 9.91 8.57
C GLY A 73 5.73 9.35 7.15
N GLY A 74 5.20 8.15 6.88
CA GLY A 74 5.06 7.64 5.52
C GLY A 74 4.23 8.59 4.66
N ASP A 75 4.68 8.85 3.44
CA ASP A 75 4.04 9.77 2.50
C ASP A 75 3.89 9.09 1.13
N TRP A 76 2.76 8.42 0.94
CA TRP A 76 2.42 7.73 -0.30
C TRP A 76 2.33 8.65 -1.53
N ASN A 77 2.15 9.98 -1.32
CA ASN A 77 2.15 10.96 -2.42
C ASN A 77 3.49 10.99 -3.17
N ILE A 78 4.59 10.58 -2.52
CA ILE A 78 5.89 10.49 -3.19
C ILE A 78 5.82 9.47 -4.32
N LEU A 79 5.29 8.28 -4.04
CA LEU A 79 5.12 7.22 -5.03
C LEU A 79 4.11 7.62 -6.12
N GLN A 80 2.96 8.18 -5.74
CA GLN A 80 1.92 8.59 -6.69
C GLN A 80 2.39 9.65 -7.68
N ASN A 81 3.27 10.55 -7.25
CA ASN A 81 3.75 11.63 -8.10
C ASN A 81 5.09 11.33 -8.78
N ILE A 82 5.65 10.14 -8.61
CA ILE A 82 7.00 9.81 -9.12
C ILE A 82 7.10 9.99 -10.64
N GLU A 83 6.08 9.59 -11.39
CA GLU A 83 6.04 9.72 -12.85
C GLU A 83 5.96 11.18 -13.29
N LYS A 84 5.22 12.02 -12.54
CA LYS A 84 5.13 13.47 -12.82
C LYS A 84 6.44 14.18 -12.52
N GLU A 85 7.11 13.82 -11.42
CA GLU A 85 8.40 14.39 -11.03
C GLU A 85 9.56 13.91 -11.92
N TYR A 86 9.47 12.68 -12.42
CA TYR A 86 10.49 12.02 -13.23
C TYR A 86 9.89 11.45 -14.52
N PRO A 87 9.69 12.23 -15.57
CA PRO A 87 9.05 11.78 -16.82
C PRO A 87 9.82 10.67 -17.55
N ALA A 88 11.08 10.43 -17.21
CA ALA A 88 11.87 9.31 -17.74
C ALA A 88 11.60 7.99 -17.00
N ALA A 89 10.90 8.01 -15.87
CA ALA A 89 10.51 6.81 -15.16
C ALA A 89 9.48 6.01 -15.98
N ARG A 90 9.61 4.69 -15.94
CA ARG A 90 8.62 3.79 -16.55
C ARG A 90 7.82 3.14 -15.43
N VAL A 91 6.51 3.40 -15.41
CA VAL A 91 5.58 2.79 -14.47
C VAL A 91 4.99 1.54 -15.08
N ASN A 92 5.02 0.44 -14.34
CA ASN A 92 4.42 -0.84 -14.72
C ASN A 92 3.54 -1.33 -13.57
N SER A 93 2.27 -1.59 -13.84
CA SER A 93 1.36 -2.21 -12.87
C SER A 93 1.51 -3.72 -12.89
N LEU A 94 1.69 -4.33 -11.70
CA LEU A 94 1.69 -5.77 -11.51
C LEU A 94 0.25 -6.24 -11.27
N ARG A 95 -0.34 -6.89 -12.27
CA ARG A 95 -1.75 -7.33 -12.21
C ARG A 95 -1.92 -8.78 -11.77
N GLU A 96 -0.88 -9.57 -11.84
CA GLU A 96 -0.94 -10.99 -11.53
C GLU A 96 -0.84 -11.23 -10.03
N ASN A 97 -1.89 -11.80 -9.44
CA ASN A 97 -1.93 -12.18 -8.04
C ASN A 97 -1.72 -13.69 -7.88
N TYR A 98 -0.54 -14.07 -7.42
CA TYR A 98 -0.15 -15.46 -7.16
C TYR A 98 -0.47 -15.92 -5.73
N ARG A 99 -0.93 -15.01 -4.87
CA ARG A 99 -1.20 -15.27 -3.45
C ARG A 99 -2.60 -15.81 -3.21
N SER A 100 -3.59 -15.15 -3.80
CA SER A 100 -5.00 -15.37 -3.49
C SER A 100 -5.69 -16.25 -4.54
N GLY A 101 -6.71 -16.99 -4.11
CA GLY A 101 -7.60 -17.73 -5.00
C GLY A 101 -8.54 -16.81 -5.81
N GLN A 102 -9.11 -17.36 -6.86
CA GLN A 102 -9.94 -16.61 -7.83
C GLN A 102 -11.12 -15.89 -7.16
N HIS A 103 -11.83 -16.55 -6.24
CA HIS A 103 -13.01 -15.96 -5.59
C HIS A 103 -12.65 -14.70 -4.75
N ILE A 104 -11.47 -14.69 -4.11
CA ILE A 104 -11.00 -13.52 -3.37
C ILE A 104 -10.65 -12.38 -4.33
N ILE A 105 -9.98 -12.69 -5.44
CA ILE A 105 -9.61 -11.72 -6.46
C ILE A 105 -10.86 -11.11 -7.11
N ASP A 106 -11.84 -11.94 -7.47
CA ASP A 106 -13.10 -11.48 -8.08
C ASP A 106 -13.87 -10.56 -7.12
N PHE A 107 -13.94 -10.93 -5.84
CA PHE A 107 -14.53 -10.07 -4.82
C PHE A 107 -13.80 -8.73 -4.71
N ASN A 108 -12.49 -8.73 -4.60
CA ASN A 108 -11.69 -7.51 -4.47
C ASN A 108 -11.85 -6.61 -5.70
N ASN A 109 -11.82 -7.19 -6.90
CA ASN A 109 -11.99 -6.46 -8.15
C ASN A 109 -13.36 -5.79 -8.28
N ALA A 110 -14.40 -6.39 -7.68
CA ALA A 110 -15.74 -5.82 -7.66
C ALA A 110 -15.94 -4.81 -6.52
N PHE A 111 -15.47 -5.16 -5.33
CA PHE A 111 -15.75 -4.42 -4.10
C PHE A 111 -14.99 -3.08 -4.03
N PHE A 112 -13.66 -3.09 -4.24
CA PHE A 112 -12.86 -1.90 -3.99
C PHE A 112 -13.17 -0.72 -4.93
N PRO A 113 -13.39 -0.91 -6.24
CA PRO A 113 -13.81 0.20 -7.10
C PRO A 113 -15.19 0.77 -6.72
N ALA A 114 -16.14 -0.11 -6.36
CA ALA A 114 -17.47 0.31 -5.93
C ALA A 114 -17.43 1.08 -4.60
N ALA A 115 -16.64 0.60 -3.63
CA ALA A 115 -16.45 1.26 -2.35
C ALA A 115 -15.77 2.63 -2.52
N ALA A 116 -14.72 2.75 -3.34
CA ALA A 116 -14.06 4.00 -3.64
C ALA A 116 -15.04 5.01 -4.25
N GLN A 117 -15.84 4.60 -5.23
CA GLN A 117 -16.86 5.45 -5.84
C GLN A 117 -17.94 5.90 -4.84
N MET A 118 -18.34 5.02 -3.94
CA MET A 118 -19.33 5.34 -2.91
C MET A 118 -18.76 6.34 -1.90
N LEU A 119 -17.53 6.15 -1.44
CA LEU A 119 -16.88 7.02 -0.46
C LEU A 119 -16.64 8.42 -1.02
N ASP A 120 -16.16 8.54 -2.28
CA ASP A 120 -15.99 9.85 -2.94
C ASP A 120 -17.31 10.60 -3.12
N ARG A 121 -18.46 9.91 -3.21
CA ARG A 121 -19.78 10.55 -3.26
C ARG A 121 -20.29 11.01 -1.89
N LEU A 122 -19.83 10.38 -0.81
CA LEU A 122 -20.23 10.74 0.56
C LEU A 122 -19.37 11.90 1.10
N ASP A 123 -18.20 12.12 0.54
CA ASP A 123 -17.33 13.24 0.86
C ASP A 123 -17.78 14.47 0.05
N THR A 124 -18.81 15.17 0.60
CA THR A 124 -19.54 16.24 -0.10
C THR A 124 -18.90 17.63 0.04
N ASP A 125 -17.68 17.74 0.56
CA ASP A 125 -16.96 19.01 0.55
C ASP A 125 -16.51 19.36 -0.87
N GLU A 126 -17.42 20.02 -1.62
CA GLU A 126 -17.27 20.42 -3.03
C GLU A 126 -16.07 21.37 -3.31
N THR A 127 -15.30 21.72 -2.30
CA THR A 127 -14.19 22.70 -2.43
C THR A 127 -12.82 22.07 -2.51
N ASP A 128 -12.70 20.74 -2.38
CA ASP A 128 -11.39 20.11 -2.30
C ASP A 128 -11.02 19.36 -3.59
N ALA A 129 -9.81 19.62 -4.10
CA ALA A 129 -9.19 18.91 -5.22
C ALA A 129 -9.01 17.38 -4.95
N ALA A 130 -9.41 16.93 -3.77
CA ALA A 130 -9.47 15.54 -3.34
C ALA A 130 -10.77 14.82 -3.73
N ALA A 131 -11.74 15.48 -4.35
CA ALA A 131 -13.10 14.96 -4.57
C ALA A 131 -13.19 13.66 -5.39
N HIS A 132 -12.12 13.16 -5.97
CA HIS A 132 -12.08 11.88 -6.70
C HIS A 132 -10.80 11.09 -6.43
N LEU A 133 -10.11 11.42 -5.35
CA LEU A 133 -8.81 10.85 -5.01
C LEU A 133 -8.86 9.32 -4.87
N LEU A 134 -9.91 8.79 -4.23
CA LEU A 134 -10.05 7.35 -4.05
C LEU A 134 -10.34 6.64 -5.38
N GLN A 135 -11.19 7.21 -6.23
CA GLN A 135 -11.45 6.63 -7.55
C GLN A 135 -10.18 6.58 -8.39
N ASP A 136 -9.36 7.63 -8.37
CA ASP A 136 -8.09 7.67 -9.10
C ASP A 136 -7.10 6.62 -8.58
N ILE A 137 -6.98 6.47 -7.24
CA ILE A 137 -6.10 5.48 -6.62
C ILE A 137 -6.55 4.05 -6.92
N TYR A 138 -7.86 3.81 -7.01
CA TYR A 138 -8.44 2.50 -7.27
C TYR A 138 -8.80 2.26 -8.74
N ALA A 139 -8.46 3.18 -9.66
CA ALA A 139 -8.76 3.02 -11.09
C ALA A 139 -8.09 1.80 -11.73
N ASP A 140 -6.85 1.49 -11.32
CA ASP A 140 -6.07 0.33 -11.82
C ASP A 140 -5.87 -0.74 -10.73
N VAL A 141 -6.96 -1.14 -10.05
CA VAL A 141 -6.93 -2.14 -8.97
C VAL A 141 -7.15 -3.56 -9.45
N SER A 142 -7.59 -3.74 -10.69
CA SER A 142 -7.97 -5.05 -11.23
C SER A 142 -6.78 -6.02 -11.26
N GLN A 143 -6.97 -7.17 -10.65
CA GLN A 143 -5.99 -8.25 -10.57
C GLN A 143 -6.49 -9.50 -11.31
N VAL A 144 -5.56 -10.36 -11.71
CA VAL A 144 -5.80 -11.62 -12.39
C VAL A 144 -5.21 -12.77 -11.59
N CYS A 145 -5.91 -13.89 -11.50
CA CYS A 145 -5.39 -15.13 -10.93
C CYS A 145 -4.72 -15.98 -12.01
N PRO A 146 -3.38 -16.04 -12.08
CA PRO A 146 -2.70 -16.84 -13.11
C PRO A 146 -2.89 -18.34 -12.92
N ARG A 147 -3.09 -18.79 -11.68
CA ARG A 147 -3.25 -20.21 -11.35
C ARG A 147 -4.61 -20.77 -11.72
N LYS A 148 -5.62 -19.91 -11.97
CA LYS A 148 -7.02 -20.27 -12.28
C LYS A 148 -7.62 -21.31 -11.32
N THR A 149 -7.17 -21.29 -10.06
CA THR A 149 -7.72 -22.15 -9.01
C THR A 149 -8.99 -21.48 -8.50
N ALA A 150 -10.12 -22.18 -8.63
CA ALA A 150 -11.41 -21.74 -8.10
C ALA A 150 -11.47 -21.96 -6.57
N ASP A 151 -10.48 -21.46 -5.86
CA ASP A 151 -10.34 -21.52 -4.42
C ASP A 151 -10.47 -20.13 -3.79
N GLY A 152 -10.55 -20.12 -2.47
CA GLY A 152 -10.82 -18.93 -1.69
C GLY A 152 -12.31 -18.76 -1.37
N TYR A 153 -12.58 -18.13 -0.25
CA TYR A 153 -13.92 -17.86 0.25
C TYR A 153 -14.00 -16.46 0.80
N VAL A 154 -15.07 -15.76 0.49
CA VAL A 154 -15.40 -14.45 1.05
C VAL A 154 -16.83 -14.49 1.57
N SER A 155 -17.02 -14.01 2.79
CA SER A 155 -18.34 -13.84 3.40
C SER A 155 -18.46 -12.43 3.94
N VAL A 156 -19.59 -11.79 3.69
CA VAL A 156 -19.92 -10.46 4.23
C VAL A 156 -21.20 -10.60 5.03
N THR A 157 -21.15 -10.24 6.30
CA THR A 157 -22.31 -10.22 7.18
C THR A 157 -22.60 -8.78 7.58
N LEU A 158 -23.83 -8.33 7.33
CA LEU A 158 -24.30 -7.01 7.75
C LEU A 158 -25.23 -7.20 8.94
N HIS A 159 -24.98 -6.44 10.00
CA HIS A 159 -25.84 -6.40 11.18
C HIS A 159 -26.58 -5.07 11.19
N ASP A 160 -27.90 -5.13 11.40
CA ASP A 160 -28.77 -3.96 11.53
C ASP A 160 -29.29 -3.92 12.99
N ALA A 161 -28.45 -3.38 13.87
CA ALA A 161 -28.76 -3.29 15.29
C ALA A 161 -28.23 -1.98 15.91
N GLU A 162 -28.80 -1.60 17.04
CA GLU A 162 -28.26 -0.51 17.87
C GLU A 162 -26.88 -0.88 18.42
N THR A 163 -26.02 0.11 18.67
CA THR A 163 -24.56 -0.05 18.87
C THR A 163 -24.19 -1.11 19.93
N ASP A 164 -24.89 -1.15 21.06
CA ASP A 164 -24.56 -2.09 22.15
C ASP A 164 -24.92 -3.55 21.83
N VAL A 165 -25.93 -3.76 20.98
CA VAL A 165 -26.35 -5.09 20.50
C VAL A 165 -25.45 -5.53 19.35
N LEU A 166 -24.98 -4.58 18.52
CA LEU A 166 -24.12 -4.82 17.38
C LEU A 166 -22.80 -5.50 17.79
N ASP A 167 -22.17 -5.00 18.84
CA ASP A 167 -20.89 -5.55 19.35
C ASP A 167 -21.05 -7.01 19.81
N ALA A 168 -22.13 -7.33 20.53
CA ALA A 168 -22.39 -8.68 20.99
C ALA A 168 -22.71 -9.65 19.84
N GLU A 169 -23.46 -9.21 18.83
CA GLU A 169 -23.78 -10.01 17.65
C GLU A 169 -22.53 -10.25 16.78
N ALA A 170 -21.72 -9.22 16.60
CA ALA A 170 -20.47 -9.31 15.85
C ALA A 170 -19.48 -10.28 16.53
N GLU A 171 -19.35 -10.19 17.87
CA GLU A 171 -18.52 -11.12 18.64
C GLU A 171 -19.02 -12.56 18.54
N ALA A 172 -20.33 -12.80 18.69
CA ALA A 172 -20.92 -14.12 18.56
C ALA A 172 -20.73 -14.71 17.15
N SER A 173 -20.92 -13.90 16.11
CA SER A 173 -20.69 -14.28 14.71
C SER A 173 -19.22 -14.64 14.47
N LEU A 174 -18.30 -13.82 14.95
CA LEU A 174 -16.86 -14.06 14.85
C LEU A 174 -16.47 -15.38 15.54
N TYR A 175 -16.97 -15.61 16.76
CA TYR A 175 -16.72 -16.85 17.50
C TYR A 175 -17.20 -18.07 16.73
N GLN A 176 -18.41 -18.02 16.17
CA GLN A 176 -18.95 -19.12 15.35
C GLN A 176 -18.08 -19.39 14.12
N GLN A 177 -17.61 -18.36 13.43
CA GLN A 177 -16.74 -18.51 12.27
C GLN A 177 -15.39 -19.16 12.66
N ILE A 178 -14.79 -18.72 13.76
CA ILE A 178 -13.55 -19.33 14.27
C ILE A 178 -13.77 -20.81 14.58
N GLN A 179 -14.87 -21.18 15.24
CA GLN A 179 -15.19 -22.57 15.56
C GLN A 179 -15.39 -23.42 14.29
N MET A 180 -16.08 -22.89 13.30
CA MET A 180 -16.28 -23.56 12.01
C MET A 180 -14.93 -23.79 11.30
N LEU A 181 -14.05 -22.81 11.24
CA LEU A 181 -12.72 -22.95 10.66
C LEU A 181 -11.87 -23.98 11.41
N ARG A 182 -11.96 -24.00 12.74
CA ARG A 182 -11.29 -25.02 13.57
C ARG A 182 -11.76 -26.44 13.25
N GLN A 183 -13.05 -26.63 13.04
CA GLN A 183 -13.62 -27.93 12.69
C GLN A 183 -13.15 -28.43 11.31
N THR A 184 -12.82 -27.50 10.39
CA THR A 184 -12.23 -27.84 9.09
C THR A 184 -10.72 -28.05 9.14
N GLY A 185 -10.09 -27.92 10.32
CA GLY A 185 -8.66 -28.18 10.51
C GLY A 185 -7.75 -26.97 10.43
N VAL A 186 -8.31 -25.75 10.26
CA VAL A 186 -7.50 -24.52 10.25
C VAL A 186 -6.92 -24.24 11.64
N ALA A 187 -5.62 -24.01 11.75
CA ALA A 187 -4.97 -23.68 13.02
C ALA A 187 -5.22 -22.21 13.42
N TYR A 188 -5.21 -21.93 14.73
CA TYR A 188 -5.33 -20.53 15.20
C TYR A 188 -4.21 -19.61 14.67
N THR A 189 -3.02 -20.16 14.46
CA THR A 189 -1.87 -19.46 13.88
C THR A 189 -2.10 -18.99 12.45
N ASP A 190 -3.10 -19.57 11.77
CA ASP A 190 -3.44 -19.26 10.38
C ASP A 190 -4.65 -18.32 10.29
N MET A 191 -5.12 -17.80 11.43
CA MET A 191 -6.23 -16.88 11.53
C MET A 191 -5.76 -15.50 12.00
N ALA A 192 -6.28 -14.44 11.40
CA ALA A 192 -6.06 -13.06 11.84
C ALA A 192 -7.39 -12.32 11.93
N ILE A 193 -7.56 -11.49 12.94
CA ILE A 193 -8.72 -10.62 13.15
C ILE A 193 -8.24 -9.20 13.04
N LEU A 194 -8.79 -8.44 12.09
CA LEU A 194 -8.51 -7.02 11.91
C LEU A 194 -9.69 -6.22 12.43
N VAL A 195 -9.42 -5.26 13.30
CA VAL A 195 -10.43 -4.38 13.89
C VAL A 195 -10.02 -2.93 13.71
N ARG A 196 -11.02 -2.05 13.58
CA ARG A 196 -10.82 -0.60 13.62
C ARG A 196 -11.07 -0.12 15.05
N ARG A 197 -10.15 0.69 15.58
CA ARG A 197 -10.31 1.38 16.88
C ARG A 197 -11.01 2.70 16.69
#